data_50829f22c242037c8614e570649b6948
#
_entry.id   50829f22c242037c8614e570649b6948
#
_cell.length_a   1.000
_cell.length_b   1.000
_cell.length_c   1.000
_cell.angle_alpha   90.00
_cell.angle_beta   90.00
_cell.angle_gamma   90.00
#
_symmetry.space_group_name_H-M   'P 1'
#
loop_
_entity.id
_entity.type
_entity.pdbx_description
1 polymer ?
#
loop_
_entity_poly.entity_id
_entity_poly.type
_entity_poly.pdbx_seq_one_letter_code
_entity_poly.pdbx_strand_id
1 'polypeptide(L)'
;MEPVAIYSRTQERADEFAKQHGLPLAFSDFDEMTQKVDAVYIASPTGMHHAQALQALEGGRHVLGEKSMGASLAQEQGSYRAAKERGIIAMEAMRHLHTPQQQIIRDALPMIGTIRYAHIQMLQYSGRYDQFKNGTILNAFRPELGNSAIAGIGVYCLEFALDLFGEPSSYSGNSVYLSNGFEGSGAIQMSYDSMIVDLAYSKIVQSVSPTVIHGEKGSITIN
;
A
#
# COMPACT_ATOMS: atom_id res chain seq x y z
N MET A 1 17.16 11.64 2.96
CA MET A 1 17.62 10.54 2.09
C MET A 1 17.98 11.15 0.75
N GLU A 2 19.17 10.91 0.25
CA GLU A 2 19.66 11.42 -1.02
C GLU A 2 19.63 10.28 -2.05
N PRO A 3 18.97 10.43 -3.21
CA PRO A 3 18.97 9.42 -4.24
C PRO A 3 20.33 9.42 -4.97
N VAL A 4 21.03 8.29 -4.92
CA VAL A 4 22.40 8.16 -5.50
C VAL A 4 22.48 7.08 -6.58
N ALA A 5 21.54 6.17 -6.64
CA ALA A 5 21.58 5.04 -7.57
C ALA A 5 20.19 4.66 -8.07
N ILE A 6 20.16 4.09 -9.27
CA ILE A 6 18.98 3.45 -9.84
C ILE A 6 19.33 2.02 -10.28
N TYR A 7 18.38 1.12 -10.04
CA TYR A 7 18.34 -0.22 -10.63
C TYR A 7 17.24 -0.33 -11.67
N SER A 8 17.55 -0.92 -12.81
CA SER A 8 16.57 -1.34 -13.80
C SER A 8 16.96 -2.69 -14.40
N ARG A 9 15.98 -3.45 -14.90
CA ARG A 9 16.21 -4.76 -15.53
C ARG A 9 17.18 -4.73 -16.73
N THR A 10 17.39 -3.57 -17.32
CA THR A 10 18.36 -3.38 -18.40
C THR A 10 19.22 -2.16 -18.10
N GLN A 11 20.51 -2.26 -18.42
CA GLN A 11 21.48 -1.18 -18.19
C GLN A 11 21.08 0.10 -18.95
N GLU A 12 20.64 -0.05 -20.20
CA GLU A 12 20.19 1.07 -21.03
C GLU A 12 19.11 1.92 -20.33
N ARG A 13 18.09 1.27 -19.73
CA ARG A 13 17.06 1.97 -18.98
C ARG A 13 17.56 2.60 -17.69
N ALA A 14 18.49 1.93 -17.01
CA ALA A 14 19.09 2.48 -15.81
C ALA A 14 19.87 3.75 -16.15
N ASP A 15 20.68 3.72 -17.20
CA ASP A 15 21.51 4.83 -17.67
C ASP A 15 20.63 6.02 -18.12
N GLU A 16 19.58 5.75 -18.90
CA GLU A 16 18.64 6.77 -19.34
C GLU A 16 17.96 7.47 -18.14
N PHE A 17 17.47 6.70 -17.18
CA PHE A 17 16.83 7.24 -15.98
C PHE A 17 17.84 8.02 -15.12
N ALA A 18 19.01 7.49 -14.90
CA ALA A 18 20.07 8.16 -14.14
C ALA A 18 20.42 9.52 -14.77
N LYS A 19 20.61 9.55 -16.09
CA LYS A 19 20.86 10.79 -16.85
C LYS A 19 19.72 11.80 -16.72
N GLN A 20 18.48 11.33 -16.84
CA GLN A 20 17.30 12.20 -16.76
C GLN A 20 17.14 12.84 -15.37
N HIS A 21 17.50 12.12 -14.32
CA HIS A 21 17.30 12.55 -12.93
C HIS A 21 18.59 12.97 -12.20
N GLY A 22 19.72 13.01 -12.91
CA GLY A 22 21.01 13.44 -12.35
C GLY A 22 21.57 12.49 -11.29
N LEU A 23 21.28 11.18 -11.39
CA LEU A 23 21.80 10.18 -10.46
C LEU A 23 23.23 9.77 -10.86
N PRO A 24 24.18 9.66 -9.91
CA PRO A 24 25.55 9.33 -10.23
C PRO A 24 25.78 7.86 -10.61
N LEU A 25 24.87 6.94 -10.22
CA LEU A 25 25.07 5.51 -10.41
C LEU A 25 23.84 4.86 -11.06
N ALA A 26 24.10 3.91 -11.99
CA ALA A 26 23.09 3.14 -12.69
C ALA A 26 23.49 1.67 -12.76
N PHE A 27 22.57 0.77 -12.43
CA PHE A 27 22.84 -0.67 -12.33
C PHE A 27 21.75 -1.49 -13.02
N SER A 28 22.15 -2.59 -13.64
CA SER A 28 21.26 -3.66 -14.09
C SER A 28 21.38 -4.92 -13.22
N ASP A 29 22.27 -4.92 -12.26
CA ASP A 29 22.40 -5.91 -11.20
C ASP A 29 21.99 -5.29 -9.86
N PHE A 30 21.01 -5.94 -9.19
CA PHE A 30 20.46 -5.43 -7.95
C PHE A 30 21.42 -5.57 -6.77
N ASP A 31 22.19 -6.65 -6.73
CA ASP A 31 23.18 -6.89 -5.68
C ASP A 31 24.33 -5.90 -5.76
N GLU A 32 24.82 -5.60 -6.97
CA GLU A 32 25.83 -4.57 -7.16
C GLU A 32 25.36 -3.20 -6.68
N MET A 33 24.10 -2.84 -7.00
CA MET A 33 23.52 -1.58 -6.51
C MET A 33 23.44 -1.55 -4.97
N THR A 34 22.97 -2.63 -4.35
CA THR A 34 22.81 -2.66 -2.89
C THR A 34 24.11 -2.47 -2.14
N GLN A 35 25.26 -2.87 -2.71
CA GLN A 35 26.59 -2.66 -2.12
C GLN A 35 27.04 -1.18 -2.11
N LYS A 36 26.34 -0.30 -2.85
CA LYS A 36 26.71 1.10 -3.03
C LYS A 36 25.78 2.09 -2.31
N VAL A 37 24.78 1.59 -1.60
CA VAL A 37 23.76 2.40 -0.95
C VAL A 37 23.54 1.97 0.50
N ASP A 38 23.02 2.87 1.34
CA ASP A 38 22.67 2.56 2.74
C ASP A 38 21.23 2.04 2.86
N ALA A 39 20.36 2.47 1.96
CA ALA A 39 18.96 2.11 1.93
C ALA A 39 18.44 1.95 0.50
N VAL A 40 17.45 1.08 0.33
CA VAL A 40 16.79 0.83 -0.96
C VAL A 40 15.33 1.24 -0.88
N TYR A 41 14.91 2.08 -1.83
CA TYR A 41 13.49 2.34 -2.09
C TYR A 41 12.99 1.40 -3.21
N ILE A 42 12.06 0.52 -2.88
CA ILE A 42 11.53 -0.49 -3.81
C ILE A 42 10.21 0.01 -4.39
N ALA A 43 10.21 0.27 -5.70
CA ALA A 43 9.04 0.72 -6.47
C ALA A 43 8.82 -0.14 -7.73
N SER A 44 9.22 -1.38 -7.70
CA SER A 44 9.00 -2.38 -8.74
C SER A 44 7.52 -2.83 -8.79
N PRO A 45 7.11 -3.71 -9.71
CA PRO A 45 5.79 -4.35 -9.64
C PRO A 45 5.60 -5.12 -8.33
N THR A 46 4.39 -5.05 -7.74
CA THR A 46 4.04 -5.56 -6.41
C THR A 46 4.54 -6.99 -6.14
N GLY A 47 4.41 -7.88 -7.12
CA GLY A 47 4.88 -9.27 -6.97
C GLY A 47 6.41 -9.44 -6.79
N MET A 48 7.19 -8.38 -7.01
CA MET A 48 8.66 -8.40 -6.83
C MET A 48 9.09 -7.77 -5.50
N HIS A 49 8.21 -7.04 -4.80
CA HIS A 49 8.59 -6.26 -3.62
C HIS A 49 9.25 -7.11 -2.54
N HIS A 50 8.62 -8.22 -2.17
CA HIS A 50 9.14 -9.11 -1.11
C HIS A 50 10.52 -9.67 -1.43
N ALA A 51 10.71 -10.20 -2.65
CA ALA A 51 12.00 -10.80 -3.04
C ALA A 51 13.13 -9.76 -3.01
N GLN A 52 12.88 -8.58 -3.57
CA GLN A 52 13.86 -7.48 -3.55
C GLN A 52 14.09 -6.93 -2.14
N ALA A 53 13.03 -6.86 -1.31
CA ALA A 53 13.18 -6.45 0.07
C ALA A 53 14.07 -7.41 0.86
N LEU A 54 13.84 -8.73 0.76
CA LEU A 54 14.69 -9.74 1.40
C LEU A 54 16.13 -9.63 0.94
N GLN A 55 16.37 -9.53 -0.37
CA GLN A 55 17.71 -9.43 -0.94
C GLN A 55 18.45 -8.19 -0.41
N ALA A 56 17.80 -7.03 -0.34
CA ALA A 56 18.40 -5.82 0.23
C ALA A 56 18.68 -5.96 1.73
N LEU A 57 17.70 -6.51 2.48
CA LEU A 57 17.83 -6.72 3.93
C LEU A 57 18.93 -7.74 4.25
N GLU A 58 19.08 -8.81 3.47
CA GLU A 58 20.15 -9.80 3.60
C GLU A 58 21.51 -9.18 3.31
N GLY A 59 21.56 -8.22 2.39
CA GLY A 59 22.73 -7.38 2.14
C GLY A 59 23.02 -6.32 3.21
N GLY A 60 22.20 -6.25 4.28
CA GLY A 60 22.38 -5.30 5.38
C GLY A 60 21.90 -3.88 5.07
N ARG A 61 20.97 -3.71 4.11
CA ARG A 61 20.44 -2.41 3.70
C ARG A 61 19.08 -2.14 4.32
N HIS A 62 18.82 -0.90 4.72
CA HIS A 62 17.48 -0.47 5.08
C HIS A 62 16.56 -0.53 3.86
N VAL A 63 15.28 -0.82 4.08
CA VAL A 63 14.29 -0.91 3.00
C VAL A 63 13.09 -0.01 3.29
N LEU A 64 12.75 0.80 2.30
CA LEU A 64 11.44 1.44 2.17
C LEU A 64 10.76 0.82 0.93
N GLY A 65 9.73 0.01 1.13
CA GLY A 65 9.01 -0.64 0.02
C GLY A 65 7.72 0.08 -0.31
N GLU A 66 7.40 0.21 -1.60
CA GLU A 66 6.04 0.59 -2.00
C GLU A 66 5.02 -0.44 -1.50
N LYS A 67 3.83 0.01 -1.31
CA LYS A 67 2.71 -0.81 -0.85
C LYS A 67 2.21 -1.72 -2.02
N SER A 68 1.77 -2.94 -1.80
CA SER A 68 1.98 -3.72 -0.57
C SER A 68 3.38 -4.32 -0.59
N MET A 69 4.03 -4.36 0.55
CA MET A 69 5.41 -4.85 0.66
C MET A 69 5.51 -6.35 0.41
N GLY A 70 4.42 -7.09 0.60
CA GLY A 70 4.30 -8.50 0.28
C GLY A 70 2.93 -8.85 -0.31
N ALA A 71 2.85 -9.99 -0.99
CA ALA A 71 1.60 -10.54 -1.53
C ALA A 71 0.88 -11.45 -0.51
N SER A 72 1.47 -11.68 0.67
CA SER A 72 0.89 -12.46 1.75
C SER A 72 1.47 -12.06 3.10
N LEU A 73 0.72 -12.33 4.18
CA LEU A 73 1.19 -12.12 5.55
C LEU A 73 2.55 -12.79 5.83
N ALA A 74 2.76 -14.01 5.33
CA ALA A 74 4.02 -14.73 5.51
C ALA A 74 5.21 -13.99 4.87
N GLN A 75 5.02 -13.39 3.70
CA GLN A 75 6.04 -12.60 3.02
C GLN A 75 6.36 -11.32 3.79
N GLU A 76 5.36 -10.59 4.25
CA GLU A 76 5.55 -9.36 5.02
C GLU A 76 6.24 -9.65 6.35
N GLN A 77 5.76 -10.63 7.10
CA GLN A 77 6.41 -11.08 8.33
C GLN A 77 7.85 -11.54 8.11
N GLY A 78 8.14 -12.18 6.97
CA GLY A 78 9.49 -12.57 6.57
C GLY A 78 10.42 -11.38 6.43
N SER A 79 9.98 -10.32 5.72
CA SER A 79 10.75 -9.09 5.53
C SER A 79 11.00 -8.35 6.86
N TYR A 80 9.97 -8.18 7.68
CA TYR A 80 10.13 -7.52 9.00
C TYR A 80 10.99 -8.33 9.97
N ARG A 81 10.90 -9.66 9.95
CA ARG A 81 11.78 -10.52 10.74
C ARG A 81 13.23 -10.38 10.32
N ALA A 82 13.51 -10.43 9.01
CA ALA A 82 14.85 -10.28 8.47
C ALA A 82 15.48 -8.93 8.85
N ALA A 83 14.69 -7.86 8.83
CA ALA A 83 15.12 -6.54 9.27
C ALA A 83 15.43 -6.51 10.77
N LYS A 84 14.52 -7.04 11.60
CA LYS A 84 14.67 -7.07 13.05
C LYS A 84 15.90 -7.86 13.50
N GLU A 85 16.14 -9.02 12.91
CA GLU A 85 17.30 -9.89 13.22
C GLU A 85 18.63 -9.20 12.92
N ARG A 86 18.65 -8.26 11.97
CA ARG A 86 19.86 -7.51 11.56
C ARG A 86 19.97 -6.12 12.18
N GLY A 87 18.98 -5.70 12.97
CA GLY A 87 18.96 -4.34 13.56
C GLY A 87 18.82 -3.23 12.53
N ILE A 88 18.19 -3.50 11.39
CA ILE A 88 17.95 -2.55 10.30
C ILE A 88 16.45 -2.31 10.11
N ILE A 89 16.10 -1.29 9.33
CA ILE A 89 14.72 -0.85 9.13
C ILE A 89 14.17 -1.47 7.84
N ALA A 90 12.99 -2.10 7.94
CA ALA A 90 12.09 -2.33 6.83
C ALA A 90 10.79 -1.54 7.10
N MET A 91 10.33 -0.76 6.14
CA MET A 91 9.14 0.05 6.27
C MET A 91 8.35 0.06 4.97
N GLU A 92 7.03 -0.08 5.08
CA GLU A 92 6.12 0.10 3.95
C GLU A 92 5.78 1.59 3.75
N ALA A 93 5.69 2.03 2.51
CA ALA A 93 5.47 3.43 2.16
C ALA A 93 3.99 3.83 2.29
N MET A 94 3.40 3.65 3.47
CA MET A 94 2.04 4.08 3.81
C MET A 94 2.00 5.58 4.13
N ARG A 95 2.25 6.37 3.09
CA ARG A 95 2.42 7.82 3.19
C ARG A 95 1.30 8.54 3.95
N HIS A 96 0.04 8.13 3.77
CA HIS A 96 -1.12 8.80 4.35
C HIS A 96 -1.13 8.73 5.88
N LEU A 97 -0.56 7.69 6.50
CA LEU A 97 -0.47 7.54 7.95
C LEU A 97 0.51 8.54 8.60
N HIS A 98 1.42 9.10 7.80
CA HIS A 98 2.47 10.02 8.26
C HIS A 98 2.18 11.49 7.91
N THR A 99 0.92 11.81 7.59
CA THR A 99 0.51 13.19 7.29
C THR A 99 0.05 13.94 8.55
N PRO A 100 0.16 15.28 8.59
CA PRO A 100 -0.43 16.07 9.67
C PRO A 100 -1.95 15.84 9.82
N GLN A 101 -2.66 15.52 8.74
CA GLN A 101 -4.09 15.22 8.77
C GLN A 101 -4.41 14.01 9.63
N GLN A 102 -3.58 12.97 9.59
CA GLN A 102 -3.77 11.78 10.42
C GLN A 102 -3.72 12.13 11.91
N GLN A 103 -2.79 13.00 12.31
CA GLN A 103 -2.71 13.46 13.69
C GLN A 103 -3.93 14.28 14.09
N ILE A 104 -4.41 15.18 13.23
CA ILE A 104 -5.64 15.96 13.48
C ILE A 104 -6.84 15.04 13.71
N ILE A 105 -6.96 13.97 12.92
CA ILE A 105 -8.05 12.99 13.10
C ILE A 105 -7.93 12.28 14.44
N ARG A 106 -6.74 11.79 14.80
CA ARG A 106 -6.48 11.15 16.10
C ARG A 106 -6.85 12.06 17.28
N ASP A 107 -6.44 13.31 17.22
CA ASP A 107 -6.72 14.30 18.26
C ASP A 107 -8.22 14.65 18.38
N ALA A 108 -8.97 14.51 17.28
CA ALA A 108 -10.42 14.76 17.24
C ALA A 108 -11.27 13.58 17.74
N LEU A 109 -10.76 12.33 17.69
CA LEU A 109 -11.55 11.15 18.10
C LEU A 109 -12.14 11.25 19.51
N PRO A 110 -11.43 11.71 20.56
CA PRO A 110 -12.01 11.86 21.89
C PRO A 110 -13.19 12.82 21.97
N MET A 111 -13.27 13.80 21.05
CA MET A 111 -14.32 14.83 21.05
C MET A 111 -15.68 14.27 20.67
N ILE A 112 -15.73 13.20 19.88
CA ILE A 112 -17.00 12.58 19.41
C ILE A 112 -17.54 11.52 20.37
N GLY A 113 -16.86 11.27 21.49
CA GLY A 113 -17.30 10.28 22.49
C GLY A 113 -16.99 8.84 22.04
N THR A 114 -17.73 7.86 22.57
CA THR A 114 -17.55 6.46 22.20
C THR A 114 -17.89 6.26 20.73
N ILE A 115 -16.93 5.75 19.96
CA ILE A 115 -17.15 5.48 18.54
C ILE A 115 -18.04 4.23 18.41
N ARG A 116 -19.05 4.33 17.53
CA ARG A 116 -20.03 3.26 17.31
C ARG A 116 -20.01 2.72 15.89
N TYR A 117 -19.67 3.56 14.93
CA TYR A 117 -19.64 3.17 13.54
C TYR A 117 -18.65 4.03 12.76
N ALA A 118 -17.94 3.43 11.81
CA ALA A 118 -17.17 4.16 10.82
C ALA A 118 -17.41 3.59 9.43
N HIS A 119 -17.52 4.48 8.44
CA HIS A 119 -17.52 4.14 7.04
C HIS A 119 -16.29 4.75 6.39
N ILE A 120 -15.36 3.89 5.96
CA ILE A 120 -14.11 4.29 5.35
C ILE A 120 -14.12 3.82 3.90
N GLN A 121 -13.88 4.74 2.98
CA GLN A 121 -13.94 4.35 1.58
C GLN A 121 -12.89 5.00 0.70
N MET A 122 -12.51 4.27 -0.33
CA MET A 122 -11.69 4.76 -1.42
C MET A 122 -12.14 4.08 -2.73
N LEU A 123 -13.12 4.68 -3.39
CA LEU A 123 -13.64 4.23 -4.67
C LEU A 123 -13.17 5.20 -5.74
N GLN A 124 -12.17 4.81 -6.48
CA GLN A 124 -11.55 5.64 -7.51
C GLN A 124 -11.56 4.93 -8.86
N TYR A 125 -12.30 5.47 -9.81
CA TYR A 125 -12.30 4.94 -11.17
C TYR A 125 -10.91 5.05 -11.80
N SER A 126 -10.31 3.92 -12.13
CA SER A 126 -9.00 3.90 -12.76
C SER A 126 -9.09 4.28 -14.23
N GLY A 127 -8.32 5.26 -14.67
CA GLY A 127 -8.21 5.59 -16.11
C GLY A 127 -7.68 4.44 -16.99
N ARG A 128 -7.16 3.36 -16.38
CA ARG A 128 -6.74 2.15 -17.08
C ARG A 128 -7.89 1.15 -17.26
N TYR A 129 -9.01 1.33 -16.60
CA TYR A 129 -10.16 0.42 -16.68
C TYR A 129 -10.87 0.50 -18.03
N ASP A 130 -10.90 1.67 -18.68
CA ASP A 130 -11.44 1.79 -20.05
C ASP A 130 -10.64 0.96 -21.05
N GLN A 131 -9.31 0.92 -20.92
CA GLN A 131 -8.46 0.07 -21.75
C GLN A 131 -8.76 -1.42 -21.53
N PHE A 132 -8.97 -1.82 -20.27
CA PHE A 132 -9.41 -3.18 -19.94
C PHE A 132 -10.74 -3.53 -20.61
N LYS A 133 -11.76 -2.66 -20.54
CA LYS A 133 -13.06 -2.85 -21.22
C LYS A 133 -12.92 -2.97 -22.73
N ASN A 134 -11.92 -2.29 -23.28
CA ASN A 134 -11.62 -2.33 -24.73
C ASN A 134 -10.65 -3.48 -25.11
N GLY A 135 -10.41 -4.44 -24.20
CA GLY A 135 -9.58 -5.63 -24.45
C GLY A 135 -8.09 -5.46 -24.25
N THR A 136 -7.61 -4.29 -23.81
CA THR A 136 -6.19 -4.04 -23.52
C THR A 136 -5.91 -4.15 -22.04
N ILE A 137 -5.28 -5.24 -21.60
CA ILE A 137 -4.98 -5.50 -20.20
C ILE A 137 -3.60 -4.93 -19.84
N LEU A 138 -3.58 -3.78 -19.18
CA LEU A 138 -2.36 -3.18 -18.63
C LEU A 138 -1.92 -3.88 -17.34
N ASN A 139 -0.65 -3.75 -16.98
CA ASN A 139 -0.06 -4.38 -15.79
C ASN A 139 -0.86 -4.16 -14.51
N ALA A 140 -1.42 -2.96 -14.30
CA ALA A 140 -2.21 -2.64 -13.11
C ALA A 140 -3.54 -3.42 -12.95
N PHE A 141 -3.97 -4.16 -14.01
CA PHE A 141 -5.14 -5.03 -14.03
C PHE A 141 -4.77 -6.50 -14.27
N ARG A 142 -3.52 -6.87 -14.01
CA ARG A 142 -3.01 -8.23 -14.13
C ARG A 142 -2.87 -8.87 -12.75
N PRO A 143 -3.72 -9.84 -12.36
CA PRO A 143 -3.64 -10.50 -11.07
C PRO A 143 -2.36 -11.33 -10.92
N GLU A 144 -1.80 -11.86 -12.00
CA GLU A 144 -0.55 -12.63 -12.00
C GLU A 144 0.69 -11.80 -11.57
N LEU A 145 0.57 -10.47 -11.56
CA LEU A 145 1.60 -9.56 -11.03
C LEU A 145 1.38 -9.17 -9.56
N GLY A 146 0.48 -9.87 -8.85
CA GLY A 146 0.12 -9.55 -7.47
C GLY A 146 -0.80 -8.34 -7.32
N ASN A 147 -1.43 -7.87 -8.42
CA ASN A 147 -2.30 -6.71 -8.41
C ASN A 147 -3.77 -7.09 -8.16
N SER A 148 -4.44 -6.27 -7.34
CA SER A 148 -5.87 -6.34 -7.06
C SER A 148 -6.40 -4.97 -6.64
N ALA A 149 -7.70 -4.82 -6.47
CA ALA A 149 -8.24 -3.59 -5.91
C ALA A 149 -7.87 -3.43 -4.43
N ILE A 150 -7.87 -4.52 -3.65
CA ILE A 150 -7.46 -4.45 -2.24
C ILE A 150 -5.99 -4.05 -2.11
N ALA A 151 -5.07 -4.70 -2.81
CA ALA A 151 -3.64 -4.35 -2.76
C ALA A 151 -3.34 -2.96 -3.34
N GLY A 152 -4.12 -2.52 -4.34
CA GLY A 152 -3.89 -1.26 -5.02
C GLY A 152 -4.46 -0.04 -4.30
N ILE A 153 -5.62 -0.18 -3.68
CA ILE A 153 -6.40 0.94 -3.13
C ILE A 153 -7.06 0.60 -1.79
N GLY A 154 -7.58 -0.62 -1.60
CA GLY A 154 -8.22 -1.05 -0.35
C GLY A 154 -7.28 -1.06 0.84
N VAL A 155 -5.98 -1.31 0.61
CA VAL A 155 -4.94 -1.24 1.63
C VAL A 155 -4.92 0.11 2.37
N TYR A 156 -5.20 1.23 1.69
CA TYR A 156 -5.29 2.54 2.34
C TYR A 156 -6.46 2.63 3.33
N CYS A 157 -7.60 2.01 3.00
CA CYS A 157 -8.75 1.94 3.91
C CYS A 157 -8.45 1.04 5.11
N LEU A 158 -7.81 -0.11 4.88
CA LEU A 158 -7.42 -1.05 5.92
C LEU A 158 -6.43 -0.44 6.90
N GLU A 159 -5.34 0.11 6.40
CA GLU A 159 -4.30 0.73 7.22
C GLU A 159 -4.83 1.93 8.01
N PHE A 160 -5.71 2.72 7.40
CA PHE A 160 -6.38 3.83 8.09
C PHE A 160 -7.25 3.35 9.26
N ALA A 161 -8.01 2.27 9.06
CA ALA A 161 -8.83 1.68 10.11
C ALA A 161 -7.97 1.08 11.24
N LEU A 162 -6.95 0.30 10.88
CA LEU A 162 -6.05 -0.34 11.85
C LEU A 162 -5.23 0.68 12.64
N ASP A 163 -4.82 1.76 12.00
CA ASP A 163 -4.06 2.84 12.63
C ASP A 163 -4.88 3.62 13.67
N LEU A 164 -6.17 3.82 13.42
CA LEU A 164 -7.06 4.56 14.33
C LEU A 164 -7.69 3.68 15.41
N PHE A 165 -8.02 2.42 15.08
CA PHE A 165 -8.88 1.57 15.92
C PHE A 165 -8.20 0.28 16.38
N GLY A 166 -7.00 -0.04 15.85
CA GLY A 166 -6.30 -1.29 16.15
C GLY A 166 -6.90 -2.51 15.45
N GLU A 167 -6.54 -3.70 15.93
CA GLU A 167 -7.02 -4.97 15.36
C GLU A 167 -8.49 -5.23 15.68
N PRO A 168 -9.33 -5.64 14.71
CA PRO A 168 -10.71 -6.02 14.95
C PRO A 168 -10.80 -7.40 15.59
N SER A 169 -11.90 -7.65 16.34
CA SER A 169 -12.22 -8.97 16.91
C SER A 169 -12.57 -9.99 15.81
N SER A 170 -13.16 -9.52 14.70
CA SER A 170 -13.47 -10.33 13.52
C SER A 170 -13.68 -9.45 12.31
N TYR A 171 -13.59 -10.07 11.13
CA TYR A 171 -13.90 -9.38 9.88
C TYR A 171 -14.51 -10.34 8.85
N SER A 172 -15.26 -9.80 7.91
CA SER A 172 -15.79 -10.51 6.75
C SER A 172 -15.82 -9.56 5.54
N GLY A 173 -15.79 -10.12 4.34
CA GLY A 173 -15.81 -9.27 3.15
C GLY A 173 -16.21 -10.03 1.89
N ASN A 174 -16.53 -9.26 0.86
CA ASN A 174 -16.88 -9.74 -0.46
C ASN A 174 -16.20 -8.90 -1.53
N SER A 175 -15.90 -9.53 -2.67
CA SER A 175 -15.22 -8.88 -3.78
C SER A 175 -15.95 -9.12 -5.11
N VAL A 176 -15.80 -8.17 -6.02
CA VAL A 176 -16.24 -8.26 -7.41
C VAL A 176 -15.04 -8.51 -8.29
N TYR A 177 -15.07 -9.63 -9.01
CA TYR A 177 -14.01 -10.02 -9.93
C TYR A 177 -14.35 -9.71 -11.37
N LEU A 178 -13.37 -9.26 -12.13
CA LEU A 178 -13.45 -9.05 -13.56
C LEU A 178 -13.21 -10.37 -14.33
N SER A 179 -13.45 -10.35 -15.63
CA SER A 179 -13.38 -11.53 -16.51
C SER A 179 -12.01 -12.23 -16.53
N ASN A 180 -10.93 -11.53 -16.17
CA ASN A 180 -9.58 -12.09 -16.08
C ASN A 180 -9.18 -12.51 -14.65
N GLY A 181 -10.13 -12.53 -13.70
CA GLY A 181 -9.87 -12.85 -12.31
C GLY A 181 -9.30 -11.69 -11.48
N PHE A 182 -9.16 -10.49 -12.05
CA PHE A 182 -8.74 -9.31 -11.29
C PHE A 182 -9.86 -8.86 -10.34
N GLU A 183 -9.53 -8.69 -9.05
CA GLU A 183 -10.44 -8.08 -8.09
C GLU A 183 -10.57 -6.58 -8.38
N GLY A 184 -11.73 -6.16 -8.85
CA GLY A 184 -11.99 -4.78 -9.27
C GLY A 184 -12.55 -3.88 -8.17
N SER A 185 -13.25 -4.47 -7.21
CA SER A 185 -13.91 -3.78 -6.10
C SER A 185 -14.14 -4.73 -4.94
N GLY A 186 -14.25 -4.21 -3.73
CA GLY A 186 -14.59 -5.02 -2.56
C GLY A 186 -15.13 -4.17 -1.42
N ALA A 187 -15.72 -4.87 -0.44
CA ALA A 187 -16.13 -4.32 0.83
C ALA A 187 -15.76 -5.28 1.96
N ILE A 188 -15.34 -4.71 3.09
CA ILE A 188 -14.97 -5.46 4.29
C ILE A 188 -15.70 -4.82 5.47
N GLN A 189 -16.34 -5.65 6.29
CA GLN A 189 -16.87 -5.27 7.58
C GLN A 189 -15.96 -5.78 8.68
N MET A 190 -15.51 -4.90 9.55
CA MET A 190 -14.67 -5.18 10.71
C MET A 190 -15.47 -4.97 11.98
N SER A 191 -15.46 -5.94 12.90
CA SER A 191 -16.16 -5.89 14.18
C SER A 191 -15.16 -5.66 15.31
N TYR A 192 -15.51 -4.74 16.19
CA TYR A 192 -14.82 -4.44 17.45
C TYR A 192 -15.82 -4.55 18.62
N ASP A 193 -15.36 -4.55 19.86
CA ASP A 193 -16.24 -4.71 21.03
C ASP A 193 -17.38 -3.69 21.10
N SER A 194 -17.13 -2.45 20.66
CA SER A 194 -18.08 -1.34 20.80
C SER A 194 -18.49 -0.69 19.48
N MET A 195 -17.92 -1.10 18.35
CA MET A 195 -18.18 -0.46 17.06
C MET A 195 -18.06 -1.42 15.89
N ILE A 196 -18.60 -0.99 14.75
CA ILE A 196 -18.44 -1.64 13.44
C ILE A 196 -17.76 -0.64 12.51
N VAL A 197 -16.84 -1.15 11.69
CA VAL A 197 -16.19 -0.38 10.62
C VAL A 197 -16.49 -1.06 9.29
N ASP A 198 -17.11 -0.32 8.37
CA ASP A 198 -17.34 -0.74 6.99
C ASP A 198 -16.27 -0.09 6.09
N LEU A 199 -15.53 -0.93 5.38
CA LEU A 199 -14.59 -0.51 4.36
C LEU A 199 -15.15 -0.77 2.97
N ALA A 200 -15.02 0.20 2.06
CA ALA A 200 -15.34 0.02 0.65
C ALA A 200 -14.22 0.55 -0.24
N TYR A 201 -13.83 -0.24 -1.22
CA TYR A 201 -12.74 0.13 -2.14
C TYR A 201 -13.04 -0.33 -3.57
N SER A 202 -12.59 0.44 -4.55
CA SER A 202 -12.81 0.10 -5.96
C SER A 202 -11.83 0.78 -6.88
N LYS A 203 -11.45 0.07 -7.96
CA LYS A 203 -10.75 0.62 -9.13
C LYS A 203 -11.65 0.76 -10.35
N ILE A 204 -12.91 0.35 -10.24
CA ILE A 204 -13.86 0.27 -11.36
C ILE A 204 -15.11 1.14 -11.19
N VAL A 205 -15.27 1.78 -10.04
CA VAL A 205 -16.30 2.81 -9.80
C VAL A 205 -15.70 3.98 -9.06
N GLN A 206 -16.37 5.14 -9.14
CA GLN A 206 -16.03 6.37 -8.44
C GLN A 206 -17.09 6.66 -7.40
N SER A 207 -16.67 7.09 -6.19
CA SER A 207 -17.55 7.68 -5.19
C SER A 207 -17.14 9.12 -4.89
N VAL A 208 -18.13 9.92 -4.51
CA VAL A 208 -17.95 11.27 -3.97
C VAL A 208 -18.32 11.33 -2.48
N SER A 209 -18.75 10.21 -1.89
CA SER A 209 -19.08 10.15 -0.48
C SER A 209 -17.83 10.26 0.38
N PRO A 210 -17.87 10.97 1.51
CA PRO A 210 -16.74 11.07 2.43
C PRO A 210 -16.51 9.78 3.23
N THR A 211 -15.33 9.66 3.82
CA THR A 211 -15.12 8.79 4.98
C THR A 211 -15.73 9.46 6.21
N VAL A 212 -16.48 8.71 7.02
CA VAL A 212 -17.16 9.26 8.21
C VAL A 212 -16.94 8.34 9.41
N ILE A 213 -16.61 8.95 10.55
CA ILE A 213 -16.50 8.27 11.86
C ILE A 213 -17.58 8.83 12.77
N HIS A 214 -18.45 7.97 13.31
CA HIS A 214 -19.58 8.34 14.14
C HIS A 214 -19.36 7.91 15.60
N GLY A 215 -19.40 8.87 16.49
CA GLY A 215 -19.42 8.68 17.93
C GLY A 215 -20.74 9.12 18.54
N GLU A 216 -20.93 8.82 19.83
CA GLU A 216 -22.16 9.16 20.56
C GLU A 216 -22.39 10.67 20.73
N LYS A 217 -21.34 11.48 20.57
CA LYS A 217 -21.39 12.94 20.77
C LYS A 217 -21.20 13.74 19.48
N GLY A 218 -20.91 13.08 18.36
CA GLY A 218 -20.68 13.76 17.09
C GLY A 218 -20.09 12.86 16.02
N SER A 219 -19.68 13.45 14.91
CA SER A 219 -19.06 12.74 13.79
C SER A 219 -17.89 13.52 13.22
N ILE A 220 -16.92 12.79 12.68
CA ILE A 220 -15.80 13.33 11.90
C ILE A 220 -16.04 12.95 10.44
N THR A 221 -16.00 13.95 9.57
CA THR A 221 -16.11 13.75 8.11
C THR A 221 -14.78 14.10 7.45
N ILE A 222 -14.31 13.22 6.59
CA ILE A 222 -13.02 13.33 5.88
C ILE A 222 -13.30 13.28 4.38
N ASN A 223 -13.03 14.38 3.68
CA ASN A 223 -13.25 14.56 2.24
C ASN A 223 -11.97 14.31 1.45
#